data_0256bb01f6faad9a7ff2214ed9ab03ab
#
_entry.id   0256bb01f6faad9a7ff2214ed9ab03ab
#
_cell.length_a   1.000
_cell.length_b   1.000
_cell.length_c   1.000
_cell.angle_alpha   90.00
_cell.angle_beta   90.00
_cell.angle_gamma   90.00
#
_symmetry.space_group_name_H-M   'P 1'
#
loop_
_entity.id
_entity.type
_entity.pdbx_description
1 polymer ?
#
loop_
_entity_poly.entity_id
_entity_poly.type
_entity_poly.pdbx_seq_one_letter_code
_entity_poly.pdbx_strand_id
1 'polypeptide(L)'
;MIKVWDYLKEYDAMREEILDAVDQVFKNGVLVFGPKLQEFEEKFSEYNQCKFGIGVGNCTDAITIALRACNIGSGDEVITTSNTAVPTVTAIVNSGASVKFVDINEYSLIDVSKITNAINDKTKAIIPVHLYGQMCDMNAIMNIAKK
;
A
#
# COMPACT_ATOMS: atom_id res chain seq x y z
N MET A 1 9.58 27.96 10.15
CA MET A 1 10.15 26.61 9.96
C MET A 1 9.24 25.84 9.02
N ILE A 2 9.77 25.25 7.97
CA ILE A 2 8.99 24.38 7.06
C ILE A 2 8.85 23.02 7.75
N LYS A 3 7.62 22.60 8.03
CA LYS A 3 7.33 21.27 8.59
C LYS A 3 7.32 20.24 7.47
N VAL A 4 7.82 19.04 7.74
CA VAL A 4 7.76 17.90 6.81
C VAL A 4 6.31 17.48 6.60
N TRP A 5 5.48 17.62 7.63
CA TRP A 5 4.06 17.37 7.61
C TRP A 5 3.31 18.39 8.46
N ASP A 6 2.30 19.04 7.91
CA ASP A 6 1.50 20.06 8.58
C ASP A 6 0.00 19.69 8.53
N TYR A 7 -0.34 18.64 9.28
CA TYR A 7 -1.69 18.09 9.36
C TYR A 7 -2.75 19.12 9.75
N LEU A 8 -2.41 20.10 10.62
CA LEU A 8 -3.40 21.06 11.11
C LEU A 8 -4.00 21.91 10.00
N LYS A 9 -3.19 22.31 9.00
CA LYS A 9 -3.71 23.10 7.86
C LYS A 9 -4.71 22.30 7.02
N GLU A 10 -4.42 21.04 6.80
CA GLU A 10 -5.32 20.13 6.08
C GLU A 10 -6.61 19.92 6.89
N TYR A 11 -6.48 19.63 8.18
CA TYR A 11 -7.62 19.44 9.07
C TYR A 11 -8.50 20.69 9.15
N ASP A 12 -7.93 21.88 9.36
CA ASP A 12 -8.66 23.13 9.47
C ASP A 12 -9.46 23.43 8.19
N ALA A 13 -8.90 23.11 7.03
CA ALA A 13 -9.58 23.30 5.74
C ALA A 13 -10.77 22.35 5.52
N MET A 14 -10.77 21.15 6.12
CA MET A 14 -11.76 20.11 5.88
C MET A 14 -12.59 19.77 7.13
N ARG A 15 -12.37 20.48 8.24
CA ARG A 15 -12.91 20.14 9.55
C ARG A 15 -14.43 19.93 9.55
N GLU A 16 -15.18 20.84 8.95
CA GLU A 16 -16.65 20.79 8.95
C GLU A 16 -17.14 19.57 8.16
N GLU A 17 -16.55 19.30 6.98
CA GLU A 17 -16.91 18.14 6.15
C GLU A 17 -16.61 16.83 6.87
N ILE A 18 -15.46 16.74 7.56
CA ILE A 18 -15.07 15.54 8.32
C ILE A 18 -16.06 15.29 9.46
N LEU A 19 -16.38 16.34 10.25
CA LEU A 19 -17.30 16.21 11.39
C LEU A 19 -18.72 15.86 10.93
N ASP A 20 -19.20 16.45 9.84
CA ASP A 20 -20.51 16.12 9.28
C ASP A 20 -20.58 14.68 8.79
N ALA A 21 -19.54 14.20 8.09
CA ALA A 21 -19.47 12.82 7.64
C ALA A 21 -19.50 11.81 8.81
N VAL A 22 -18.77 12.08 9.88
CA VAL A 22 -18.79 11.27 11.10
C VAL A 22 -20.17 11.28 11.77
N ASP A 23 -20.78 12.46 11.92
CA ASP A 23 -22.10 12.63 12.53
C ASP A 23 -23.19 11.89 11.74
N GLN A 24 -23.14 11.93 10.40
CA GLN A 24 -24.05 11.18 9.54
C GLN A 24 -23.95 9.66 9.77
N VAL A 25 -22.74 9.13 9.93
CA VAL A 25 -22.55 7.69 10.23
C VAL A 25 -23.13 7.33 11.57
N PHE A 26 -22.89 8.13 12.62
CA PHE A 26 -23.47 7.89 13.95
C PHE A 26 -24.98 8.00 13.96
N LYS A 27 -25.56 8.99 13.28
CA LYS A 27 -27.02 9.18 13.18
C LYS A 27 -27.71 8.03 12.45
N ASN A 28 -27.06 7.43 11.48
CA ASN A 28 -27.64 6.31 10.74
C ASN A 28 -27.52 4.97 11.49
N GLY A 29 -26.65 4.89 12.51
CA GLY A 29 -26.49 3.73 13.39
C GLY A 29 -25.78 2.53 12.80
N VAL A 30 -25.29 2.58 11.54
CA VAL A 30 -24.57 1.48 10.89
C VAL A 30 -23.08 1.80 10.90
N LEU A 31 -22.39 1.35 11.94
CA LEU A 31 -20.97 1.69 12.20
C LEU A 31 -19.97 0.79 11.48
N VAL A 32 -20.37 -0.40 11.03
CA VAL A 32 -19.51 -1.39 10.39
C VAL A 32 -20.20 -1.89 9.12
N PHE A 33 -19.43 -1.98 8.04
CA PHE A 33 -19.93 -2.39 6.71
C PHE A 33 -21.15 -1.60 6.22
N GLY A 34 -21.20 -0.30 6.59
CA GLY A 34 -22.30 0.58 6.26
C GLY A 34 -22.20 1.23 4.88
N PRO A 35 -23.23 2.01 4.49
CA PRO A 35 -23.30 2.64 3.16
C PRO A 35 -22.10 3.55 2.85
N LYS A 36 -21.50 4.19 3.87
CA LYS A 36 -20.34 5.06 3.66
C LYS A 36 -19.08 4.28 3.28
N LEU A 37 -18.91 3.06 3.78
CA LEU A 37 -17.84 2.19 3.33
C LEU A 37 -18.05 1.76 1.88
N GLN A 38 -19.26 1.35 1.53
CA GLN A 38 -19.59 0.98 0.15
C GLN A 38 -19.35 2.14 -0.82
N GLU A 39 -19.82 3.33 -0.48
CA GLU A 39 -19.58 4.55 -1.28
C GLU A 39 -18.08 4.83 -1.47
N PHE A 40 -17.28 4.63 -0.42
CA PHE A 40 -15.83 4.76 -0.49
C PHE A 40 -15.20 3.73 -1.41
N GLU A 41 -15.55 2.46 -1.28
CA GLU A 41 -15.04 1.37 -2.12
C GLU A 41 -15.35 1.58 -3.60
N GLU A 42 -16.58 2.01 -3.92
CA GLU A 42 -17.00 2.33 -5.28
C GLU A 42 -16.21 3.50 -5.86
N LYS A 43 -16.16 4.64 -5.16
CA LYS A 43 -15.43 5.83 -5.62
C LYS A 43 -13.92 5.60 -5.74
N PHE A 44 -13.34 4.86 -4.79
CA PHE A 44 -11.91 4.59 -4.79
C PHE A 44 -11.52 3.62 -5.92
N SER A 45 -12.35 2.61 -6.19
CA SER A 45 -12.13 1.70 -7.31
C SER A 45 -12.27 2.41 -8.65
N GLU A 46 -13.27 3.29 -8.81
CA GLU A 46 -13.43 4.13 -10.00
C GLU A 46 -12.23 5.04 -10.23
N TYR A 47 -11.80 5.77 -9.20
CA TYR A 47 -10.64 6.66 -9.25
C TYR A 47 -9.36 5.94 -9.68
N ASN A 48 -9.15 4.70 -9.20
CA ASN A 48 -7.99 3.88 -9.52
C ASN A 48 -8.19 3.02 -10.78
N GLN A 49 -9.32 3.14 -11.48
CA GLN A 49 -9.67 2.34 -12.67
C GLN A 49 -9.59 0.81 -12.39
N CYS A 50 -9.94 0.41 -11.17
CA CYS A 50 -10.01 -0.97 -10.73
C CYS A 50 -11.46 -1.46 -10.74
N LYS A 51 -11.65 -2.78 -10.90
CA LYS A 51 -12.99 -3.35 -10.90
C LYS A 51 -13.63 -3.37 -9.51
N PHE A 52 -12.83 -3.51 -8.47
CA PHE A 52 -13.28 -3.60 -7.09
C PHE A 52 -12.36 -2.82 -6.16
N GLY A 53 -12.93 -2.19 -5.13
CA GLY A 53 -12.26 -1.67 -3.96
C GLY A 53 -12.69 -2.46 -2.73
N ILE A 54 -11.76 -2.77 -1.83
CA ILE A 54 -12.03 -3.49 -0.58
C ILE A 54 -11.47 -2.66 0.57
N GLY A 55 -12.36 -2.14 1.41
CA GLY A 55 -11.97 -1.39 2.60
C GLY A 55 -11.42 -2.30 3.70
N VAL A 56 -10.28 -1.91 4.25
CA VAL A 56 -9.59 -2.61 5.34
C VAL A 56 -9.15 -1.63 6.42
N GLY A 57 -8.74 -2.12 7.58
CA GLY A 57 -8.43 -1.28 8.72
C GLY A 57 -7.20 -0.38 8.55
N ASN A 58 -6.20 -0.84 7.79
CA ASN A 58 -4.94 -0.13 7.59
C ASN A 58 -4.13 -0.74 6.43
N CYS A 59 -3.02 -0.08 6.06
CA CYS A 59 -2.15 -0.51 4.96
C CYS A 59 -1.45 -1.85 5.23
N THR A 60 -1.12 -2.18 6.49
CA THR A 60 -0.52 -3.48 6.84
C THR A 60 -1.47 -4.61 6.50
N ASP A 61 -2.74 -4.48 6.88
CA ASP A 61 -3.77 -5.47 6.57
C ASP A 61 -4.01 -5.56 5.07
N ALA A 62 -4.06 -4.41 4.37
CA ALA A 62 -4.23 -4.37 2.92
C ALA A 62 -3.15 -5.20 2.20
N ILE A 63 -1.88 -4.96 2.51
CA ILE A 63 -0.76 -5.67 1.88
C ILE A 63 -0.76 -7.15 2.29
N THR A 64 -1.02 -7.47 3.57
CA THR A 64 -1.10 -8.86 4.05
C THR A 64 -2.19 -9.64 3.32
N ILE A 65 -3.38 -9.05 3.19
CA ILE A 65 -4.51 -9.68 2.49
C ILE A 65 -4.21 -9.84 1.00
N ALA A 66 -3.61 -8.83 0.35
CA ALA A 66 -3.22 -8.90 -1.05
C ALA A 66 -2.21 -10.03 -1.30
N LEU A 67 -1.18 -10.17 -0.45
CA LEU A 67 -0.21 -11.27 -0.56
C LEU A 67 -0.88 -12.64 -0.40
N ARG A 68 -1.75 -12.79 0.60
CA ARG A 68 -2.50 -14.04 0.81
C ARG A 68 -3.46 -14.35 -0.34
N ALA A 69 -4.11 -13.34 -0.90
CA ALA A 69 -4.98 -13.51 -2.07
C ALA A 69 -4.20 -13.97 -3.32
N CYS A 70 -2.91 -13.64 -3.39
CA CYS A 70 -1.99 -14.17 -4.40
C CYS A 70 -1.37 -15.53 -4.02
N ASN A 71 -1.81 -16.17 -2.94
CA ASN A 71 -1.25 -17.41 -2.37
C ASN A 71 0.24 -17.29 -2.00
N ILE A 72 0.69 -16.11 -1.58
CA ILE A 72 2.07 -15.86 -1.15
C ILE A 72 2.14 -16.02 0.37
N GLY A 73 3.03 -16.90 0.85
CA GLY A 73 3.13 -17.24 2.25
C GLY A 73 4.41 -17.99 2.62
N SER A 74 4.28 -18.98 3.49
CA SER A 74 5.43 -19.75 4.02
C SER A 74 6.22 -20.43 2.91
N GLY A 75 7.52 -20.21 2.90
CA GLY A 75 8.45 -20.73 1.88
C GLY A 75 8.70 -19.76 0.70
N ASP A 76 7.84 -18.76 0.55
CA ASP A 76 7.99 -17.73 -0.48
C ASP A 76 8.85 -16.55 -0.03
N GLU A 77 9.32 -15.79 -1.00
CA GLU A 77 10.12 -14.58 -0.80
C GLU A 77 9.48 -13.40 -1.53
N VAL A 78 9.43 -12.24 -0.87
CA VAL A 78 8.92 -11.00 -1.43
C VAL A 78 10.03 -9.95 -1.45
N ILE A 79 10.32 -9.41 -2.62
CA ILE A 79 11.32 -8.36 -2.81
C ILE A 79 10.70 -7.00 -2.46
N THR A 80 11.40 -6.22 -1.66
CA THR A 80 11.09 -4.81 -1.37
C THR A 80 12.37 -4.04 -1.05
N THR A 81 12.26 -2.78 -0.65
CA THR A 81 13.38 -1.96 -0.18
C THR A 81 13.33 -1.76 1.33
N SER A 82 14.50 -1.59 1.99
CA SER A 82 14.55 -1.25 3.41
C SER A 82 14.12 0.18 3.71
N ASN A 83 14.19 1.08 2.72
CA ASN A 83 13.71 2.46 2.84
C ASN A 83 12.20 2.52 2.59
N THR A 84 11.44 2.06 3.56
CA THR A 84 9.98 1.98 3.52
C THR A 84 9.37 2.18 4.90
N ALA A 85 8.07 2.41 4.95
CA ALA A 85 7.33 2.38 6.21
C ALA A 85 7.25 0.94 6.77
N VAL A 86 7.26 0.81 8.09
CA VAL A 86 7.16 -0.48 8.80
C VAL A 86 6.03 -1.40 8.29
N PRO A 87 4.83 -0.90 7.95
CA PRO A 87 3.75 -1.69 7.37
C PRO A 87 4.13 -2.61 6.23
N THR A 88 5.01 -2.19 5.31
CA THR A 88 5.43 -3.00 4.16
C THR A 88 6.10 -4.31 4.61
N VAL A 89 7.09 -4.19 5.49
CA VAL A 89 7.84 -5.35 5.99
C VAL A 89 6.99 -6.23 6.91
N THR A 90 6.22 -5.59 7.81
CA THR A 90 5.31 -6.30 8.73
C THR A 90 4.27 -7.11 7.96
N ALA A 91 3.72 -6.56 6.89
CA ALA A 91 2.73 -7.26 6.07
C ALA A 91 3.31 -8.51 5.37
N ILE A 92 4.53 -8.42 4.85
CA ILE A 92 5.21 -9.58 4.25
C ILE A 92 5.42 -10.67 5.30
N VAL A 93 5.91 -10.31 6.49
CA VAL A 93 6.11 -11.28 7.58
C VAL A 93 4.78 -11.88 8.03
N ASN A 94 3.73 -11.07 8.16
CA ASN A 94 2.39 -11.54 8.54
C ASN A 94 1.74 -12.47 7.49
N SER A 95 2.13 -12.36 6.22
CA SER A 95 1.69 -13.33 5.20
C SER A 95 2.33 -14.71 5.39
N GLY A 96 3.44 -14.79 6.12
CA GLY A 96 4.28 -15.97 6.30
C GLY A 96 5.47 -16.02 5.34
N ALA A 97 5.59 -15.08 4.41
CA ALA A 97 6.70 -14.99 3.47
C ALA A 97 7.95 -14.37 4.11
N SER A 98 9.09 -14.59 3.51
CA SER A 98 10.35 -13.95 3.86
C SER A 98 10.57 -12.67 3.05
N VAL A 99 11.25 -11.70 3.66
CA VAL A 99 11.58 -10.42 3.02
C VAL A 99 12.94 -10.51 2.36
N LYS A 100 13.03 -10.09 1.11
CA LYS A 100 14.29 -9.85 0.40
C LYS A 100 14.45 -8.37 0.13
N PHE A 101 15.48 -7.76 0.73
CA PHE A 101 15.75 -6.36 0.50
C PHE A 101 16.61 -6.14 -0.74
N VAL A 102 16.21 -5.15 -1.54
CA VAL A 102 16.98 -4.55 -2.61
C VAL A 102 17.26 -3.10 -2.22
N ASP A 103 18.46 -2.64 -2.48
CA ASP A 103 18.89 -1.29 -2.15
C ASP A 103 18.14 -0.23 -2.97
N ILE A 104 18.25 1.01 -2.57
CA ILE A 104 17.64 2.16 -3.24
C ILE A 104 18.64 2.83 -4.19
N ASN A 105 18.09 3.57 -5.15
CA ASN A 105 18.82 4.46 -6.03
C ASN A 105 19.00 5.86 -5.41
N GLU A 106 19.58 6.78 -6.15
CA GLU A 106 19.80 8.18 -5.74
C GLU A 106 18.52 8.96 -5.43
N TYR A 107 17.35 8.49 -5.89
CA TYR A 107 16.03 9.08 -5.64
C TYR A 107 15.31 8.43 -4.45
N SER A 108 15.98 7.63 -3.65
CA SER A 108 15.41 6.88 -2.53
C SER A 108 14.34 5.86 -2.91
N LEU A 109 14.24 5.48 -4.17
CA LEU A 109 13.35 4.46 -4.71
C LEU A 109 14.11 3.14 -4.92
N ILE A 110 13.38 2.02 -5.00
CA ILE A 110 14.01 0.71 -5.27
C ILE A 110 14.90 0.77 -6.53
N ASP A 111 16.15 0.29 -6.41
CA ASP A 111 17.08 0.23 -7.52
C ASP A 111 16.73 -0.95 -8.44
N VAL A 112 16.05 -0.62 -9.55
CA VAL A 112 15.56 -1.61 -10.51
C VAL A 112 16.70 -2.48 -11.07
N SER A 113 17.91 -1.92 -11.23
CA SER A 113 19.06 -2.66 -11.76
C SER A 113 19.50 -3.83 -10.87
N LYS A 114 19.18 -3.76 -9.57
CA LYS A 114 19.52 -4.78 -8.57
C LYS A 114 18.44 -5.84 -8.39
N ILE A 115 17.21 -5.62 -8.87
CA ILE A 115 16.08 -6.54 -8.68
C ILE A 115 16.36 -7.89 -9.31
N THR A 116 16.82 -7.93 -10.56
CA THR A 116 17.04 -9.18 -11.29
C THR A 116 18.03 -10.11 -10.57
N ASN A 117 19.06 -9.55 -9.94
CA ASN A 117 20.07 -10.32 -9.20
C ASN A 117 19.53 -10.82 -7.83
N ALA A 118 18.44 -10.24 -7.33
CA ALA A 118 17.80 -10.65 -6.09
C ALA A 118 16.77 -11.76 -6.29
N ILE A 119 16.30 -11.97 -7.52
CA ILE A 119 15.29 -12.99 -7.86
C ILE A 119 15.88 -14.39 -7.75
N ASN A 120 15.10 -15.29 -7.16
CA ASN A 120 15.38 -16.73 -7.09
C ASN A 120 14.06 -17.53 -7.15
N ASP A 121 14.12 -18.85 -7.10
CA ASP A 121 12.95 -19.74 -7.24
C ASP A 121 11.83 -19.50 -6.19
N LYS A 122 12.19 -18.91 -5.04
CA LYS A 122 11.25 -18.57 -3.97
C LYS A 122 10.62 -17.20 -4.16
N THR A 123 11.15 -16.35 -5.03
CA THR A 123 10.63 -15.01 -5.26
C THR A 123 9.27 -15.07 -5.95
N LYS A 124 8.22 -14.55 -5.30
CA LYS A 124 6.83 -14.57 -5.79
C LYS A 124 6.24 -13.18 -6.01
N ALA A 125 6.80 -12.14 -5.39
CA ALA A 125 6.33 -10.78 -5.57
C ALA A 125 7.44 -9.76 -5.41
N ILE A 126 7.19 -8.57 -5.98
CA ILE A 126 7.97 -7.36 -5.78
C ILE A 126 7.00 -6.30 -5.26
N ILE A 127 7.32 -5.69 -4.12
CA ILE A 127 6.58 -4.55 -3.57
C ILE A 127 7.44 -3.30 -3.70
N PRO A 128 7.26 -2.51 -4.76
CA PRO A 128 7.90 -1.21 -4.88
C PRO A 128 7.22 -0.20 -3.94
N VAL A 129 7.99 0.76 -3.45
CA VAL A 129 7.50 1.82 -2.56
C VAL A 129 7.65 3.17 -3.24
N HIS A 130 6.54 3.83 -3.51
CA HIS A 130 6.47 5.18 -4.10
C HIS A 130 6.72 6.24 -3.02
N LEU A 131 7.95 6.25 -2.51
CA LEU A 131 8.30 7.03 -1.33
C LEU A 131 8.13 8.54 -1.60
N TYR A 132 7.52 9.24 -0.65
CA TYR A 132 7.20 10.68 -0.73
C TYR A 132 6.35 11.07 -1.95
N GLY A 133 5.57 10.13 -2.51
CA GLY A 133 4.73 10.38 -3.68
C GLY A 133 5.46 10.31 -5.02
N GLN A 134 6.76 9.98 -5.02
CA GLN A 134 7.52 9.76 -6.24
C GLN A 134 7.34 8.33 -6.75
N MET A 135 6.94 8.17 -8.01
CA MET A 135 6.74 6.86 -8.63
C MET A 135 8.06 6.13 -8.89
N CYS A 136 8.11 4.85 -8.53
CA CYS A 136 9.15 3.95 -9.04
C CYS A 136 9.00 3.75 -10.56
N ASP A 137 10.07 3.33 -11.24
CA ASP A 137 9.98 2.94 -12.66
C ASP A 137 9.18 1.62 -12.80
N MET A 138 7.85 1.78 -12.82
CA MET A 138 6.94 0.66 -12.91
C MET A 138 7.05 -0.09 -14.23
N ASN A 139 7.43 0.59 -15.33
CA ASN A 139 7.61 -0.08 -16.61
C ASN A 139 8.76 -1.10 -16.56
N ALA A 140 9.89 -0.69 -15.99
CA ALA A 140 11.03 -1.58 -15.82
C ALA A 140 10.73 -2.71 -14.81
N ILE A 141 10.08 -2.40 -13.68
CA ILE A 141 9.68 -3.40 -12.68
C ILE A 141 8.71 -4.43 -13.27
N MET A 142 7.69 -3.98 -14.00
CA MET A 142 6.71 -4.88 -14.64
C MET A 142 7.35 -5.75 -15.74
N ASN A 143 8.36 -5.23 -16.46
CA ASN A 143 9.10 -6.04 -17.43
C ASN A 143 9.95 -7.15 -16.77
N ILE A 144 10.43 -6.91 -15.54
CA ILE A 144 11.11 -7.94 -14.74
C ILE A 144 10.10 -8.97 -14.23
N ALA A 145 8.98 -8.52 -13.68
CA ALA A 145 7.97 -9.40 -13.08
C ALA A 145 7.23 -10.31 -14.08
N LYS A 146 7.28 -10.02 -15.38
CA LYS A 146 6.67 -10.84 -16.45
C LYS A 146 7.58 -11.99 -16.93
N LYS A 147 8.82 -12.01 -16.54
CA LYS A 147 9.80 -13.07 -16.91
C LYS A 147 9.77 -14.21 -15.91
#